data_0c46d7941fb7801b3cc1538e9d914e35
#
_entry.id   0c46d7941fb7801b3cc1538e9d914e35
#
_cell.length_a   1.000
_cell.length_b   1.000
_cell.length_c   1.000
_cell.angle_alpha   90.00
_cell.angle_beta   90.00
_cell.angle_gamma   90.00
#
_symmetry.space_group_name_H-M   'P 1'
#
loop_
_entity.id
_entity.type
_entity.pdbx_description
1 polymer ?
#
loop_
_entity_poly.entity_id
_entity_poly.type
_entity_poly.pdbx_seq_one_letter_code
_entity_poly.pdbx_strand_id
1 'polypeptide(L)'
;FPLTGSMAYLGPANIATMKLAQKDINAAGGVLGKDIEITSADTSDADHADQNTSSAQSVLAKNPSVVVGPPSSSVVKNTYKQVTSAKVPMISSGATSTAFSGLSDYFFRTIPPDTVQGAVLGQIIAQDGVKNLAIAVFNDEYGTSLRDVVVKTVEDAGVNVVYGEKDTFDPTETNFSSMVTAIKATNPDATLVIAFDQTVPLVKELAAQGLDTHKLYMTDGNTVDHSADFDAGLLKGSTGTIPGAHPTEEFQKNVKSFNAKVTDFTYTAETYDAIVLAALAAQKGGATDGTTVQKNLMAVSGSTKGKECDSYKACLALLKDGKEIQYKGQTSIGAFNDAHDPSSASIGVYKYDADNKPVFDHSQEGSVPKA
;
A
#
# COMPACT_ATOMS: atom_id res chain seq x y z
N PHE A 1 -8.34 1.22 -9.68
CA PHE A 1 -8.47 1.17 -8.23
C PHE A 1 -9.71 0.38 -7.84
N PRO A 2 -9.73 -0.30 -6.66
CA PRO A 2 -10.91 -1.01 -6.18
C PRO A 2 -12.02 -0.02 -5.81
N LEU A 3 -13.16 -0.10 -6.49
CA LEU A 3 -14.39 0.64 -6.15
C LEU A 3 -15.46 -0.31 -5.62
N THR A 4 -15.25 -1.61 -5.81
CA THR A 4 -16.06 -2.73 -5.29
C THR A 4 -15.14 -3.77 -4.64
N GLY A 5 -15.72 -4.76 -3.94
CA GLY A 5 -14.99 -5.82 -3.25
C GLY A 5 -14.42 -5.40 -1.90
N SER A 6 -13.61 -6.27 -1.30
CA SER A 6 -13.10 -6.17 0.08
C SER A 6 -12.18 -4.95 0.35
N MET A 7 -11.64 -4.33 -0.71
CA MET A 7 -10.79 -3.14 -0.63
C MET A 7 -11.49 -1.86 -1.11
N ALA A 8 -12.81 -1.87 -1.27
CA ALA A 8 -13.56 -0.72 -1.82
C ALA A 8 -13.40 0.57 -0.99
N TYR A 9 -13.06 0.46 0.29
CA TYR A 9 -12.82 1.60 1.17
C TYR A 9 -11.67 2.52 0.68
N LEU A 10 -10.70 1.98 -0.06
CA LEU A 10 -9.59 2.75 -0.65
C LEU A 10 -10.02 3.63 -1.84
N GLY A 11 -11.10 3.26 -2.53
CA GLY A 11 -11.50 3.88 -3.79
C GLY A 11 -11.75 5.39 -3.70
N PRO A 12 -12.61 5.87 -2.79
CA PRO A 12 -13.00 7.29 -2.72
C PRO A 12 -11.83 8.25 -2.52
N ALA A 13 -10.87 7.89 -1.67
CA ALA A 13 -9.69 8.71 -1.36
C ALA A 13 -8.72 8.74 -2.54
N ASN A 14 -8.43 7.57 -3.13
CA ASN A 14 -7.50 7.48 -4.24
C ASN A 14 -8.05 8.17 -5.50
N ILE A 15 -9.34 8.08 -5.79
CA ILE A 15 -9.98 8.84 -6.89
C ILE A 15 -9.89 10.36 -6.64
N ALA A 16 -10.10 10.82 -5.40
CA ALA A 16 -9.92 12.24 -5.06
C ALA A 16 -8.46 12.69 -5.26
N THR A 17 -7.51 11.83 -4.87
CA THR A 17 -6.07 12.05 -5.04
C THR A 17 -5.65 12.11 -6.51
N MET A 18 -6.20 11.25 -7.35
CA MET A 18 -5.97 11.30 -8.82
C MET A 18 -6.39 12.66 -9.39
N LYS A 19 -7.56 13.17 -8.97
CA LYS A 19 -8.05 14.49 -9.39
C LYS A 19 -7.16 15.63 -8.88
N LEU A 20 -6.64 15.52 -7.66
CA LEU A 20 -5.69 16.48 -7.10
C LEU A 20 -4.40 16.51 -7.93
N ALA A 21 -3.79 15.35 -8.19
CA ALA A 21 -2.57 15.25 -8.99
C ALA A 21 -2.77 15.80 -10.41
N GLN A 22 -3.90 15.45 -11.05
CA GLN A 22 -4.25 15.99 -12.38
C GLN A 22 -4.35 17.52 -12.36
N LYS A 23 -5.05 18.09 -11.37
CA LYS A 23 -5.17 19.54 -11.21
C LYS A 23 -3.80 20.21 -11.06
N ASP A 24 -2.94 19.67 -10.19
CA ASP A 24 -1.64 20.30 -9.88
C ASP A 24 -0.68 20.23 -11.07
N ILE A 25 -0.66 19.12 -11.80
CA ILE A 25 0.13 18.97 -13.02
C ILE A 25 -0.36 19.93 -14.12
N ASN A 26 -1.68 19.99 -14.36
CA ASN A 26 -2.25 20.84 -15.41
C ASN A 26 -2.09 22.33 -15.07
N ALA A 27 -2.25 22.71 -13.79
CA ALA A 27 -2.01 24.08 -13.32
C ALA A 27 -0.55 24.52 -13.47
N ALA A 28 0.40 23.59 -13.47
CA ALA A 28 1.82 23.87 -13.72
C ALA A 28 2.19 23.94 -15.23
N GLY A 29 1.21 23.71 -16.12
CA GLY A 29 1.37 23.76 -17.57
C GLY A 29 1.37 22.38 -18.25
N GLY A 30 0.91 21.35 -17.55
CA GLY A 30 0.78 19.99 -18.08
C GLY A 30 2.10 19.31 -18.39
N VAL A 31 2.05 18.23 -19.14
CA VAL A 31 3.22 17.48 -19.64
C VAL A 31 3.48 17.87 -21.07
N LEU A 32 4.72 18.32 -21.39
CA LEU A 32 5.10 18.83 -22.71
C LEU A 32 4.15 19.92 -23.23
N GLY A 33 3.61 20.75 -22.31
CA GLY A 33 2.68 21.85 -22.64
C GLY A 33 1.25 21.42 -22.92
N LYS A 34 0.86 20.19 -22.57
CA LYS A 34 -0.50 19.67 -22.73
C LYS A 34 -1.03 19.19 -21.40
N ASP A 35 -2.30 19.43 -21.15
CA ASP A 35 -2.99 18.88 -20.00
C ASP A 35 -2.98 17.35 -20.01
N ILE A 36 -2.81 16.75 -18.86
CA ILE A 36 -3.00 15.31 -18.70
C ILE A 36 -4.47 14.98 -18.48
N GLU A 37 -4.86 13.80 -18.95
CA GLU A 37 -6.16 13.20 -18.69
C GLU A 37 -5.96 11.92 -17.89
N ILE A 38 -6.80 11.72 -16.86
CA ILE A 38 -6.79 10.51 -16.05
C ILE A 38 -8.13 9.79 -16.23
N THR A 39 -8.07 8.52 -16.59
CA THR A 39 -9.22 7.61 -16.62
C THR A 39 -9.02 6.54 -15.56
N SER A 40 -10.12 6.03 -15.00
CA SER A 40 -10.09 4.97 -14.00
C SER A 40 -10.99 3.81 -14.39
N ALA A 41 -10.67 2.63 -13.88
CA ALA A 41 -11.51 1.45 -13.95
C ALA A 41 -11.58 0.81 -12.56
N ASP A 42 -12.70 0.15 -12.26
CA ASP A 42 -12.87 -0.61 -11.03
C ASP A 42 -12.18 -1.96 -11.15
N THR A 43 -11.15 -2.16 -10.35
CA THR A 43 -10.40 -3.42 -10.34
C THR A 43 -11.06 -4.50 -9.49
N SER A 44 -12.00 -4.14 -8.60
CA SER A 44 -12.47 -5.02 -7.54
C SER A 44 -11.30 -5.61 -6.72
N ASP A 45 -11.44 -6.81 -6.22
CA ASP A 45 -10.47 -7.54 -5.41
C ASP A 45 -9.96 -8.83 -6.08
N ALA A 46 -9.24 -9.66 -5.32
CA ALA A 46 -8.62 -10.90 -5.80
C ALA A 46 -9.65 -11.94 -6.30
N ASP A 47 -10.83 -12.00 -5.68
CA ASP A 47 -11.85 -12.99 -5.98
C ASP A 47 -12.58 -12.71 -7.29
N HIS A 48 -12.36 -11.53 -7.86
CA HIS A 48 -12.95 -11.08 -9.13
C HIS A 48 -11.92 -10.99 -10.27
N ALA A 49 -11.15 -12.06 -10.49
CA ALA A 49 -10.05 -12.09 -11.47
C ALA A 49 -10.47 -11.69 -12.90
N ASP A 50 -11.70 -12.03 -13.33
CA ASP A 50 -12.22 -11.62 -14.63
C ASP A 50 -12.44 -10.09 -14.71
N GLN A 51 -12.89 -9.47 -13.62
CA GLN A 51 -13.01 -8.02 -13.52
C GLN A 51 -11.64 -7.34 -13.49
N ASN A 52 -10.65 -7.91 -12.78
CA ASN A 52 -9.29 -7.38 -12.79
C ASN A 52 -8.74 -7.27 -14.22
N THR A 53 -8.82 -8.37 -14.99
CA THR A 53 -8.29 -8.44 -16.35
C THR A 53 -9.08 -7.58 -17.33
N SER A 54 -10.41 -7.53 -17.25
CA SER A 54 -11.26 -6.68 -18.09
C SER A 54 -11.03 -5.19 -17.82
N SER A 55 -10.82 -4.81 -16.55
CA SER A 55 -10.47 -3.44 -16.16
C SER A 55 -9.11 -3.02 -16.72
N ALA A 56 -8.09 -3.86 -16.62
CA ALA A 56 -6.80 -3.61 -17.25
C ALA A 56 -6.92 -3.44 -18.77
N GLN A 57 -7.71 -4.30 -19.44
CA GLN A 57 -7.98 -4.21 -20.87
C GLN A 57 -8.66 -2.89 -21.24
N SER A 58 -9.66 -2.46 -20.45
CA SER A 58 -10.40 -1.22 -20.70
C SER A 58 -9.53 0.02 -20.61
N VAL A 59 -8.58 0.04 -19.64
CA VAL A 59 -7.61 1.12 -19.50
C VAL A 59 -6.61 1.10 -20.64
N LEU A 60 -6.05 -0.06 -21.01
CA LEU A 60 -5.10 -0.20 -22.12
C LEU A 60 -5.71 0.20 -23.47
N ALA A 61 -7.00 -0.01 -23.68
CA ALA A 61 -7.70 0.42 -24.90
C ALA A 61 -7.71 1.96 -25.09
N LYS A 62 -7.36 2.74 -24.03
CA LYS A 62 -7.20 4.20 -24.10
C LYS A 62 -5.78 4.62 -24.46
N ASN A 63 -4.87 3.69 -24.73
CA ASN A 63 -3.44 3.94 -25.01
C ASN A 63 -2.77 4.81 -23.94
N PRO A 64 -2.79 4.43 -22.67
CA PRO A 64 -2.25 5.24 -21.58
C PRO A 64 -0.71 5.31 -21.66
N SER A 65 -0.14 6.40 -21.18
CA SER A 65 1.31 6.55 -20.97
C SER A 65 1.82 5.72 -19.80
N VAL A 66 0.95 5.49 -18.80
CA VAL A 66 1.23 4.77 -17.55
C VAL A 66 -0.08 4.24 -16.97
N VAL A 67 -0.01 3.14 -16.25
CA VAL A 67 -1.08 2.65 -15.37
C VAL A 67 -0.63 2.84 -13.92
N VAL A 68 -1.37 3.60 -13.14
CA VAL A 68 -1.14 3.79 -11.69
C VAL A 68 -2.10 2.91 -10.90
N GLY A 69 -1.56 2.10 -10.02
CA GLY A 69 -2.26 1.00 -9.35
C GLY A 69 -2.13 -0.32 -10.11
N PRO A 70 -2.88 -1.37 -9.74
CA PRO A 70 -3.77 -1.45 -8.57
C PRO A 70 -3.00 -1.51 -7.23
N PRO A 71 -3.68 -1.23 -6.10
CA PRO A 71 -3.05 -1.33 -4.78
C PRO A 71 -3.01 -2.76 -4.23
N SER A 72 -3.82 -3.68 -4.71
CA SER A 72 -3.85 -5.08 -4.29
C SER A 72 -2.74 -5.90 -4.94
N SER A 73 -1.98 -6.66 -4.12
CA SER A 73 -0.95 -7.58 -4.62
C SER A 73 -1.53 -8.68 -5.52
N SER A 74 -2.65 -9.29 -5.14
CA SER A 74 -3.29 -10.32 -5.97
C SER A 74 -3.82 -9.75 -7.29
N VAL A 75 -4.34 -8.52 -7.31
CA VAL A 75 -4.77 -7.87 -8.57
C VAL A 75 -3.57 -7.49 -9.45
N VAL A 76 -2.45 -7.05 -8.87
CA VAL A 76 -1.19 -6.87 -9.63
C VAL A 76 -0.77 -8.19 -10.27
N LYS A 77 -0.75 -9.29 -9.52
CA LYS A 77 -0.40 -10.61 -10.01
C LYS A 77 -1.25 -11.03 -11.23
N ASN A 78 -2.55 -10.70 -11.19
CA ASN A 78 -3.49 -11.03 -12.26
C ASN A 78 -3.31 -10.14 -13.51
N THR A 79 -2.78 -8.92 -13.39
CA THR A 79 -2.86 -7.90 -14.45
C THR A 79 -1.52 -7.42 -14.98
N TYR A 80 -0.41 -7.54 -14.22
CA TYR A 80 0.86 -6.92 -14.59
C TYR A 80 1.40 -7.35 -15.96
N LYS A 81 1.28 -8.64 -16.28
CA LYS A 81 1.74 -9.16 -17.59
C LYS A 81 1.02 -8.51 -18.76
N GLN A 82 -0.28 -8.31 -18.63
CA GLN A 82 -1.10 -7.67 -19.66
C GLN A 82 -0.65 -6.22 -19.88
N VAL A 83 -0.40 -5.46 -18.80
CA VAL A 83 0.01 -4.06 -18.87
C VAL A 83 1.45 -3.93 -19.36
N THR A 84 2.39 -4.66 -18.77
CA THR A 84 3.82 -4.52 -19.09
C THR A 84 4.17 -5.05 -20.48
N SER A 85 3.46 -6.09 -20.97
CA SER A 85 3.62 -6.59 -22.35
C SER A 85 3.18 -5.57 -23.39
N ALA A 86 2.26 -4.68 -23.06
CA ALA A 86 1.86 -3.55 -23.90
C ALA A 86 2.90 -2.40 -23.92
N LYS A 87 4.06 -2.55 -23.22
CA LYS A 87 5.07 -1.54 -23.03
C LYS A 87 4.55 -0.29 -22.30
N VAL A 88 3.59 -0.48 -21.42
CA VAL A 88 3.06 0.55 -20.53
C VAL A 88 3.59 0.29 -19.14
N PRO A 89 4.27 1.26 -18.47
CA PRO A 89 4.68 1.10 -17.10
C PRO A 89 3.46 0.96 -16.18
N MET A 90 3.55 0.04 -15.22
CA MET A 90 2.63 -0.07 -14.10
C MET A 90 3.33 0.43 -12.85
N ILE A 91 2.76 1.43 -12.15
CA ILE A 91 3.28 1.95 -10.89
C ILE A 91 2.25 1.65 -9.80
N SER A 92 2.49 0.62 -8.99
CA SER A 92 1.58 0.29 -7.90
C SER A 92 1.81 1.19 -6.69
N SER A 93 0.72 1.68 -6.11
CA SER A 93 0.73 2.51 -4.91
C SER A 93 0.44 1.74 -3.62
N GLY A 94 0.17 0.41 -3.70
CA GLY A 94 -0.24 -0.36 -2.52
C GLY A 94 0.12 -1.85 -2.56
N ALA A 95 0.62 -2.39 -3.70
CA ALA A 95 0.98 -3.81 -3.78
C ALA A 95 2.36 -4.07 -3.16
N THR A 96 2.37 -4.61 -1.97
CA THR A 96 3.55 -4.74 -1.09
C THR A 96 4.27 -6.07 -1.20
N SER A 97 3.68 -7.11 -1.84
CA SER A 97 4.27 -8.45 -1.90
C SER A 97 5.77 -8.43 -2.28
N THR A 98 6.55 -9.24 -1.57
CA THR A 98 7.99 -9.40 -1.80
C THR A 98 8.31 -9.97 -3.18
N ALA A 99 7.36 -10.71 -3.78
CA ALA A 99 7.51 -11.29 -5.11
C ALA A 99 7.57 -10.24 -6.24
N PHE A 100 7.30 -8.99 -5.95
CA PHE A 100 7.24 -7.93 -6.97
C PHE A 100 8.53 -7.12 -7.10
N SER A 101 9.49 -7.29 -6.21
CA SER A 101 10.82 -6.70 -6.36
C SER A 101 11.50 -7.25 -7.62
N GLY A 102 11.76 -6.39 -8.59
CA GLY A 102 12.32 -6.80 -9.89
C GLY A 102 11.38 -7.60 -10.81
N LEU A 103 10.06 -7.50 -10.59
CA LEU A 103 9.05 -8.27 -11.32
C LEU A 103 9.12 -8.10 -12.85
N SER A 104 9.40 -6.89 -13.30
CA SER A 104 9.48 -6.52 -14.72
C SER A 104 10.17 -5.16 -14.86
N ASP A 105 10.86 -4.93 -15.99
CA ASP A 105 11.41 -3.61 -16.35
C ASP A 105 10.32 -2.51 -16.42
N TYR A 106 9.06 -2.88 -16.58
CA TYR A 106 7.92 -1.99 -16.66
C TYR A 106 7.05 -1.98 -15.40
N PHE A 107 7.48 -2.65 -14.31
CA PHE A 107 6.79 -2.61 -13.02
C PHE A 107 7.59 -1.77 -12.02
N PHE A 108 6.91 -0.83 -11.37
CA PHE A 108 7.42 0.03 -10.32
C PHE A 108 6.43 0.09 -9.17
N ARG A 109 6.86 0.51 -8.00
CA ARG A 109 5.94 0.82 -6.91
C ARG A 109 6.44 1.99 -6.06
N THR A 110 5.50 2.80 -5.58
CA THR A 110 5.76 3.90 -4.65
C THR A 110 5.54 3.50 -3.20
N ILE A 111 5.01 2.30 -2.97
CA ILE A 111 4.82 1.68 -1.66
C ILE A 111 6.03 0.81 -1.30
N PRO A 112 6.50 0.80 -0.03
CA PRO A 112 7.55 -0.13 0.39
C PRO A 112 7.08 -1.59 0.36
N PRO A 113 7.99 -2.55 0.13
CA PRO A 113 7.67 -3.96 0.16
C PRO A 113 7.42 -4.50 1.58
N ASP A 114 6.73 -5.65 1.68
CA ASP A 114 6.46 -6.38 2.91
C ASP A 114 7.71 -6.68 3.74
N THR A 115 8.88 -6.76 3.09
CA THR A 115 10.18 -6.90 3.79
C THR A 115 10.42 -5.81 4.82
N VAL A 116 9.88 -4.60 4.61
CA VAL A 116 10.02 -3.48 5.55
C VAL A 116 8.92 -3.51 6.60
N GLN A 117 7.65 -3.59 6.18
CA GLN A 117 6.53 -3.62 7.11
C GLN A 117 6.59 -4.83 8.04
N GLY A 118 6.87 -6.02 7.50
CA GLY A 118 6.96 -7.24 8.28
C GLY A 118 8.10 -7.20 9.30
N ALA A 119 9.25 -6.63 8.92
CA ALA A 119 10.37 -6.46 9.85
C ALA A 119 10.02 -5.47 10.98
N VAL A 120 9.40 -4.33 10.66
CA VAL A 120 8.97 -3.33 11.65
C VAL A 120 7.92 -3.91 12.59
N LEU A 121 6.88 -4.54 12.05
CA LEU A 121 5.82 -5.15 12.84
C LEU A 121 6.34 -6.27 13.73
N GLY A 122 7.19 -7.16 13.19
CA GLY A 122 7.80 -8.23 13.96
C GLY A 122 8.67 -7.71 15.12
N GLN A 123 9.42 -6.63 14.90
CA GLN A 123 10.19 -5.97 15.95
C GLN A 123 9.28 -5.36 17.03
N ILE A 124 8.18 -4.72 16.67
CA ILE A 124 7.19 -4.18 17.62
C ILE A 124 6.63 -5.31 18.48
N ILE A 125 6.20 -6.42 17.88
CA ILE A 125 5.66 -7.59 18.59
C ILE A 125 6.68 -8.12 19.61
N ALA A 126 7.95 -8.25 19.21
CA ALA A 126 9.02 -8.72 20.10
C ALA A 126 9.31 -7.73 21.24
N GLN A 127 9.33 -6.42 20.95
CA GLN A 127 9.55 -5.36 21.94
C GLN A 127 8.42 -5.24 22.95
N ASP A 128 7.17 -5.54 22.56
CA ASP A 128 6.01 -5.60 23.45
C ASP A 128 6.05 -6.81 24.39
N GLY A 129 7.08 -7.67 24.27
CA GLY A 129 7.34 -8.79 25.16
C GLY A 129 6.51 -10.04 24.90
N VAL A 130 5.85 -10.14 23.73
CA VAL A 130 5.14 -11.33 23.26
C VAL A 130 6.10 -12.52 23.22
N LYS A 131 5.68 -13.68 23.74
CA LYS A 131 6.44 -14.94 23.70
C LYS A 131 5.82 -15.95 22.75
N ASN A 132 4.49 -15.99 22.70
CA ASN A 132 3.71 -16.90 21.89
C ASN A 132 2.75 -16.09 21.02
N LEU A 133 3.00 -16.04 19.73
CA LEU A 133 2.20 -15.31 18.74
C LEU A 133 1.32 -16.27 17.94
N ALA A 134 0.02 -16.01 17.86
CA ALA A 134 -0.84 -16.61 16.86
C ALA A 134 -0.98 -15.67 15.66
N ILE A 135 -1.01 -16.21 14.45
CA ILE A 135 -1.21 -15.44 13.22
C ILE A 135 -2.45 -15.98 12.50
N ALA A 136 -3.45 -15.14 12.33
CA ALA A 136 -4.61 -15.42 11.51
C ALA A 136 -4.46 -14.67 10.18
N VAL A 137 -4.18 -15.40 9.11
CA VAL A 137 -3.85 -14.84 7.80
C VAL A 137 -4.68 -15.47 6.70
N PHE A 138 -5.24 -14.65 5.81
CA PHE A 138 -5.97 -15.14 4.64
C PHE A 138 -5.00 -15.60 3.53
N ASN A 139 -5.46 -16.53 2.69
CA ASN A 139 -4.70 -17.07 1.58
C ASN A 139 -4.72 -16.10 0.38
N ASP A 140 -3.97 -15.01 0.50
CA ASP A 140 -3.80 -13.96 -0.51
C ASP A 140 -2.32 -13.70 -0.75
N GLU A 141 -1.96 -13.18 -1.92
CA GLU A 141 -0.56 -12.86 -2.28
C GLU A 141 0.08 -11.88 -1.29
N TYR A 142 -0.67 -10.86 -0.84
CA TYR A 142 -0.23 -9.91 0.18
C TYR A 142 -0.13 -10.59 1.55
N GLY A 143 -1.20 -11.29 1.97
CA GLY A 143 -1.28 -11.86 3.31
C GLY A 143 -0.15 -12.84 3.61
N THR A 144 0.08 -13.77 2.69
CA THR A 144 1.14 -14.79 2.85
C THR A 144 2.54 -14.17 2.76
N SER A 145 2.75 -13.20 1.87
CA SER A 145 4.02 -12.48 1.74
C SER A 145 4.40 -11.77 3.04
N LEU A 146 3.49 -10.98 3.60
CA LEU A 146 3.72 -10.24 4.84
C LEU A 146 3.91 -11.19 6.03
N ARG A 147 3.05 -12.24 6.17
CA ARG A 147 3.16 -13.26 7.19
C ARG A 147 4.57 -13.87 7.22
N ASP A 148 5.11 -14.26 6.07
CA ASP A 148 6.41 -14.94 6.00
C ASP A 148 7.55 -14.06 6.52
N VAL A 149 7.50 -12.75 6.25
CA VAL A 149 8.49 -11.79 6.79
C VAL A 149 8.31 -11.60 8.31
N VAL A 150 7.06 -11.48 8.78
CA VAL A 150 6.79 -11.36 10.22
C VAL A 150 7.25 -12.60 10.96
N VAL A 151 6.89 -13.80 10.50
CA VAL A 151 7.32 -15.10 11.09
C VAL A 151 8.82 -15.11 11.27
N LYS A 152 9.55 -14.87 10.16
CA LYS A 152 11.02 -14.84 10.24
C LYS A 152 11.53 -13.84 11.28
N THR A 153 10.97 -12.64 11.31
CA THR A 153 11.44 -11.56 12.18
C THR A 153 11.18 -11.86 13.65
N VAL A 154 10.00 -12.38 13.98
CA VAL A 154 9.64 -12.68 15.36
C VAL A 154 10.39 -13.90 15.89
N GLU A 155 10.61 -14.93 15.06
CA GLU A 155 11.41 -16.10 15.42
C GLU A 155 12.88 -15.76 15.64
N ASP A 156 13.48 -14.94 14.77
CA ASP A 156 14.84 -14.41 14.95
C ASP A 156 14.98 -13.61 16.27
N ALA A 157 13.89 -13.02 16.76
CA ALA A 157 13.81 -12.32 18.05
C ALA A 157 13.44 -13.22 19.25
N GLY A 158 13.21 -14.53 19.04
CA GLY A 158 12.92 -15.50 20.07
C GLY A 158 11.45 -15.57 20.49
N VAL A 159 10.53 -15.11 19.65
CA VAL A 159 9.06 -15.28 19.80
C VAL A 159 8.66 -16.59 19.11
N ASN A 160 7.82 -17.40 19.76
CA ASN A 160 7.30 -18.62 19.16
C ASN A 160 6.04 -18.30 18.35
N VAL A 161 5.96 -18.71 17.09
CA VAL A 161 4.72 -18.71 16.33
C VAL A 161 3.97 -20.00 16.65
N VAL A 162 2.91 -19.89 17.46
CA VAL A 162 2.17 -21.05 17.97
C VAL A 162 0.97 -21.45 17.10
N TYR A 163 0.58 -20.60 16.17
CA TYR A 163 -0.45 -20.83 15.16
C TYR A 163 -0.19 -19.95 13.91
N GLY A 164 -0.50 -20.46 12.72
CA GLY A 164 -0.49 -19.68 11.49
C GLY A 164 0.86 -19.48 10.84
N GLU A 165 1.92 -20.20 11.27
CA GLU A 165 3.23 -20.19 10.60
C GLU A 165 3.11 -20.54 9.11
N LYS A 166 2.22 -21.50 8.78
CA LYS A 166 1.94 -21.94 7.40
C LYS A 166 0.45 -22.00 7.08
N ASP A 167 -0.39 -22.06 8.12
CA ASP A 167 -1.83 -22.14 7.95
C ASP A 167 -2.40 -20.82 7.43
N THR A 168 -3.40 -20.91 6.57
CA THR A 168 -4.15 -19.78 6.02
C THR A 168 -5.63 -20.10 6.04
N PHE A 169 -6.48 -19.08 6.01
CA PHE A 169 -7.91 -19.26 5.77
C PHE A 169 -8.30 -18.79 4.37
N ASP A 170 -9.42 -19.29 3.85
CA ASP A 170 -9.95 -18.88 2.54
C ASP A 170 -10.41 -17.42 2.60
N PRO A 171 -10.04 -16.55 1.62
CA PRO A 171 -10.49 -15.15 1.58
C PRO A 171 -12.02 -14.98 1.61
N THR A 172 -12.78 -15.99 1.18
CA THR A 172 -14.25 -15.99 1.21
C THR A 172 -14.85 -16.52 2.51
N GLU A 173 -14.01 -16.92 3.49
CA GLU A 173 -14.45 -17.49 4.76
C GLU A 173 -15.19 -16.45 5.61
N THR A 174 -16.32 -16.88 6.17
CA THR A 174 -17.18 -16.05 7.04
C THR A 174 -17.39 -16.66 8.43
N ASN A 175 -16.98 -17.92 8.66
CA ASN A 175 -17.16 -18.63 9.92
C ASN A 175 -15.80 -19.05 10.51
N PHE A 176 -15.32 -18.30 11.46
CA PHE A 176 -14.02 -18.48 12.08
C PHE A 176 -13.99 -19.33 13.34
N SER A 177 -15.13 -19.94 13.75
CA SER A 177 -15.27 -20.62 15.05
C SER A 177 -14.24 -21.73 15.25
N SER A 178 -14.04 -22.59 14.24
CA SER A 178 -13.06 -23.68 14.33
C SER A 178 -11.62 -23.17 14.38
N MET A 179 -11.30 -22.16 13.57
CA MET A 179 -9.96 -21.56 13.55
C MET A 179 -9.65 -20.88 14.89
N VAL A 180 -10.58 -20.07 15.41
CA VAL A 180 -10.39 -19.37 16.68
C VAL A 180 -10.30 -20.36 17.85
N THR A 181 -11.05 -21.47 17.81
CA THR A 181 -10.89 -22.57 18.80
C THR A 181 -9.48 -23.16 18.75
N ALA A 182 -8.92 -23.38 17.57
CA ALA A 182 -7.56 -23.86 17.42
C ALA A 182 -6.52 -22.83 17.90
N ILE A 183 -6.68 -21.56 17.58
CA ILE A 183 -5.83 -20.47 18.09
C ILE A 183 -5.86 -20.46 19.62
N LYS A 184 -7.05 -20.47 20.23
CA LYS A 184 -7.22 -20.46 21.68
C LYS A 184 -6.55 -21.65 22.37
N ALA A 185 -6.59 -22.83 21.76
CA ALA A 185 -5.95 -24.03 22.29
C ALA A 185 -4.42 -23.90 22.41
N THR A 186 -3.78 -23.02 21.63
CA THR A 186 -2.34 -22.75 21.71
C THR A 186 -1.96 -21.76 22.82
N ASN A 187 -2.95 -21.12 23.47
CA ASN A 187 -2.76 -20.13 24.53
C ASN A 187 -1.79 -19.00 24.14
N PRO A 188 -2.05 -18.23 23.07
CA PRO A 188 -1.16 -17.18 22.60
C PRO A 188 -1.18 -15.97 23.56
N ASP A 189 -0.07 -15.24 23.62
CA ASP A 189 0.01 -13.96 24.33
C ASP A 189 -0.63 -12.81 23.52
N ALA A 190 -0.61 -12.94 22.20
CA ALA A 190 -1.16 -11.96 21.27
C ALA A 190 -1.57 -12.64 19.94
N THR A 191 -2.42 -11.98 19.17
CA THR A 191 -2.81 -12.44 17.83
C THR A 191 -2.55 -11.36 16.79
N LEU A 192 -1.84 -11.74 15.72
CA LEU A 192 -1.71 -10.92 14.49
C LEU A 192 -2.84 -11.33 13.53
N VAL A 193 -3.57 -10.35 13.03
CA VAL A 193 -4.62 -10.53 12.02
C VAL A 193 -4.17 -9.87 10.72
N ILE A 194 -4.02 -10.67 9.66
CA ILE A 194 -3.71 -10.20 8.30
C ILE A 194 -4.89 -10.57 7.41
N ALA A 195 -5.75 -9.61 7.13
CA ALA A 195 -7.00 -9.78 6.41
C ALA A 195 -7.50 -8.43 5.88
N PHE A 196 -8.60 -8.44 5.12
CA PHE A 196 -9.36 -7.25 4.75
C PHE A 196 -10.67 -7.21 5.57
N ASP A 197 -11.81 -7.23 4.92
CA ASP A 197 -13.13 -7.19 5.57
C ASP A 197 -13.43 -8.42 6.43
N GLN A 198 -12.74 -9.56 6.20
CA GLN A 198 -12.80 -10.74 7.07
C GLN A 198 -12.38 -10.42 8.52
N THR A 199 -11.67 -9.33 8.75
CA THR A 199 -11.28 -8.87 10.10
C THR A 199 -12.48 -8.72 11.02
N VAL A 200 -13.61 -8.21 10.52
CA VAL A 200 -14.78 -7.96 11.35
C VAL A 200 -15.37 -9.23 11.95
N PRO A 201 -15.78 -10.26 11.17
CA PRO A 201 -16.27 -11.51 11.75
C PRO A 201 -15.20 -12.27 12.55
N LEU A 202 -13.93 -12.22 12.13
CA LEU A 202 -12.84 -12.88 12.84
C LEU A 202 -12.62 -12.28 14.24
N VAL A 203 -12.54 -10.95 14.37
CA VAL A 203 -12.33 -10.28 15.67
C VAL A 203 -13.52 -10.49 16.60
N LYS A 204 -14.76 -10.49 16.07
CA LYS A 204 -15.95 -10.84 16.84
C LYS A 204 -15.85 -12.24 17.41
N GLU A 205 -15.36 -13.20 16.63
CA GLU A 205 -15.20 -14.60 17.10
C GLU A 205 -14.05 -14.72 18.12
N LEU A 206 -12.92 -14.02 17.92
CA LEU A 206 -11.83 -13.94 18.91
C LEU A 206 -12.36 -13.45 20.26
N ALA A 207 -13.12 -12.37 20.27
CA ALA A 207 -13.74 -11.81 21.47
C ALA A 207 -14.76 -12.79 22.09
N ALA A 208 -15.63 -13.38 21.29
CA ALA A 208 -16.67 -14.33 21.76
C ALA A 208 -16.07 -15.55 22.45
N GLN A 209 -14.92 -16.03 21.98
CA GLN A 209 -14.20 -17.14 22.61
C GLN A 209 -13.26 -16.70 23.74
N GLY A 210 -13.18 -15.38 24.03
CA GLY A 210 -12.44 -14.83 25.17
C GLY A 210 -10.94 -14.68 24.97
N LEU A 211 -10.47 -14.55 23.71
CA LEU A 211 -9.11 -14.09 23.45
C LEU A 211 -8.99 -12.58 23.70
N ASP A 212 -7.81 -12.12 24.08
CA ASP A 212 -7.56 -10.72 24.42
C ASP A 212 -7.47 -9.86 23.16
N THR A 213 -8.54 -9.15 22.84
CA THR A 213 -8.61 -8.26 21.68
C THR A 213 -7.88 -6.92 21.87
N HIS A 214 -7.39 -6.63 23.07
CA HIS A 214 -6.52 -5.48 23.32
C HIS A 214 -5.06 -5.72 22.92
N LYS A 215 -4.73 -6.97 22.62
CA LYS A 215 -3.40 -7.43 22.18
C LYS A 215 -3.43 -7.94 20.74
N LEU A 216 -4.27 -7.34 19.91
CA LEU A 216 -4.23 -7.60 18.48
C LEU A 216 -3.17 -6.74 17.81
N TYR A 217 -2.51 -7.34 16.83
CA TYR A 217 -1.72 -6.63 15.83
C TYR A 217 -2.46 -6.69 14.50
N MET A 218 -2.47 -5.58 13.79
CA MET A 218 -3.11 -5.42 12.49
C MET A 218 -2.14 -4.83 11.48
N THR A 219 -2.50 -4.95 10.23
CA THR A 219 -1.69 -4.52 9.10
C THR A 219 -2.46 -3.50 8.27
N ASP A 220 -1.88 -2.96 7.22
CA ASP A 220 -2.53 -1.97 6.36
C ASP A 220 -3.87 -2.41 5.76
N GLY A 221 -4.04 -3.72 5.54
CA GLY A 221 -5.31 -4.27 5.03
C GLY A 221 -6.49 -4.12 5.99
N ASN A 222 -6.23 -3.92 7.28
CA ASN A 222 -7.25 -3.85 8.31
C ASN A 222 -7.01 -2.81 9.42
N THR A 223 -6.03 -1.94 9.27
CA THR A 223 -5.83 -0.79 10.16
C THR A 223 -6.74 0.37 9.72
N VAL A 224 -8.04 0.21 9.91
CA VAL A 224 -9.09 1.14 9.49
C VAL A 224 -10.01 1.52 10.66
N ASP A 225 -10.90 2.48 10.46
CA ASP A 225 -11.91 2.88 11.45
C ASP A 225 -12.96 1.77 11.62
N HIS A 226 -12.92 1.08 12.75
CA HIS A 226 -13.85 0.02 13.15
C HIS A 226 -14.93 0.48 14.15
N SER A 227 -15.14 1.79 14.28
CA SER A 227 -16.11 2.32 15.25
C SER A 227 -17.56 1.91 14.98
N ALA A 228 -17.88 1.58 13.72
CA ALA A 228 -19.19 1.07 13.32
C ALA A 228 -19.30 -0.47 13.40
N ASP A 229 -18.18 -1.18 13.55
CA ASP A 229 -18.14 -2.63 13.45
C ASP A 229 -18.17 -3.34 14.82
N PHE A 230 -17.62 -2.67 15.84
CA PHE A 230 -17.39 -3.23 17.18
C PHE A 230 -17.92 -2.36 18.30
N ASP A 231 -18.27 -2.98 19.42
CA ASP A 231 -18.56 -2.27 20.65
C ASP A 231 -17.37 -1.44 21.12
N ALA A 232 -17.65 -0.26 21.69
CA ALA A 232 -16.63 0.68 22.12
C ALA A 232 -15.59 0.01 23.02
N GLY A 233 -14.32 0.26 22.72
CA GLY A 233 -13.17 -0.25 23.47
C GLY A 233 -12.72 -1.67 23.13
N LEU A 234 -13.38 -2.38 22.21
CA LEU A 234 -13.00 -3.76 21.88
C LEU A 234 -11.56 -3.87 21.38
N LEU A 235 -11.11 -2.90 20.57
CA LEU A 235 -9.75 -2.88 20.02
C LEU A 235 -8.80 -1.96 20.80
N LYS A 236 -9.25 -1.32 21.88
CA LYS A 236 -8.45 -0.30 22.59
C LYS A 236 -7.07 -0.83 22.97
N GLY A 237 -6.02 -0.15 22.49
CA GLY A 237 -4.63 -0.52 22.74
C GLY A 237 -4.00 -1.46 21.70
N SER A 238 -4.79 -2.09 20.85
CA SER A 238 -4.28 -2.85 19.70
C SER A 238 -3.42 -2.00 18.79
N THR A 239 -2.46 -2.61 18.15
CA THR A 239 -1.49 -1.95 17.28
C THR A 239 -1.78 -2.25 15.82
N GLY A 240 -1.75 -1.23 14.96
CA GLY A 240 -1.79 -1.39 13.52
C GLY A 240 -0.56 -0.80 12.84
N THR A 241 -0.18 -1.32 11.69
CA THR A 241 0.88 -0.75 10.86
C THR A 241 0.39 -0.49 9.45
N ILE A 242 0.78 0.64 8.87
CA ILE A 242 0.50 0.99 7.47
C ILE A 242 1.83 1.39 6.81
N PRO A 243 2.25 0.73 5.72
CA PRO A 243 3.45 1.13 4.99
C PRO A 243 3.22 2.45 4.25
N GLY A 244 4.26 3.25 4.14
CA GLY A 244 4.23 4.57 3.55
C GLY A 244 4.20 5.68 4.60
N ALA A 245 4.23 6.92 4.13
CA ALA A 245 4.21 8.09 4.98
C ALA A 245 2.79 8.40 5.48
N HIS A 246 2.66 8.77 6.75
CA HIS A 246 1.40 9.34 7.21
C HIS A 246 1.16 10.69 6.50
N PRO A 247 0.06 10.85 5.73
CA PRO A 247 -0.17 12.06 4.95
C PRO A 247 -0.32 13.31 5.83
N THR A 248 0.33 14.40 5.44
CA THR A 248 0.25 15.68 6.18
C THR A 248 -1.18 16.21 6.20
N GLU A 249 -1.54 17.01 7.22
CA GLU A 249 -2.87 17.64 7.32
C GLU A 249 -3.18 18.51 6.08
N GLU A 250 -2.18 19.18 5.53
CA GLU A 250 -2.34 19.98 4.31
C GLU A 250 -2.70 19.11 3.12
N PHE A 251 -2.00 17.98 2.93
CA PHE A 251 -2.31 17.03 1.85
C PHE A 251 -3.70 16.42 2.03
N GLN A 252 -4.05 15.99 3.25
CA GLN A 252 -5.39 15.48 3.57
C GLN A 252 -6.49 16.50 3.24
N LYS A 253 -6.29 17.78 3.60
CA LYS A 253 -7.21 18.87 3.27
C LYS A 253 -7.34 19.06 1.76
N ASN A 254 -6.24 18.97 1.01
CA ASN A 254 -6.25 19.10 -0.44
C ASN A 254 -7.02 17.92 -1.10
N VAL A 255 -6.83 16.68 -0.64
CA VAL A 255 -7.61 15.52 -1.09
C VAL A 255 -9.10 15.70 -0.75
N LYS A 256 -9.43 16.13 0.47
CA LYS A 256 -10.83 16.43 0.89
C LYS A 256 -11.51 17.50 0.05
N SER A 257 -10.76 18.40 -0.60
CA SER A 257 -11.35 19.40 -1.49
C SER A 257 -12.02 18.77 -2.73
N PHE A 258 -11.66 17.53 -3.09
CA PHE A 258 -12.28 16.77 -4.18
C PHE A 258 -13.35 15.78 -3.69
N ASN A 259 -13.26 15.35 -2.43
CA ASN A 259 -14.28 14.53 -1.79
C ASN A 259 -14.25 14.73 -0.27
N ALA A 260 -15.14 15.57 0.23
CA ALA A 260 -15.21 15.93 1.65
C ALA A 260 -15.53 14.74 2.61
N LYS A 261 -16.00 13.61 2.07
CA LYS A 261 -16.36 12.41 2.85
C LYS A 261 -15.16 11.48 3.10
N VAL A 262 -14.00 11.78 2.54
CA VAL A 262 -12.80 10.98 2.76
C VAL A 262 -12.37 11.07 4.22
N THR A 263 -12.22 9.93 4.86
CA THR A 263 -11.72 9.76 6.23
C THR A 263 -10.47 8.87 6.30
N ASP A 264 -10.32 7.96 5.36
CA ASP A 264 -9.17 7.08 5.19
C ASP A 264 -8.27 7.61 4.06
N PHE A 265 -6.97 7.74 4.32
CA PHE A 265 -5.99 8.27 3.38
C PHE A 265 -4.93 7.23 2.99
N THR A 266 -5.18 5.97 3.27
CA THR A 266 -4.27 4.87 2.94
C THR A 266 -3.91 4.89 1.44
N TYR A 267 -2.63 4.86 1.15
CA TYR A 267 -2.01 4.89 -0.18
C TYR A 267 -2.28 6.16 -1.02
N THR A 268 -2.85 7.21 -0.44
CA THR A 268 -3.10 8.45 -1.20
C THR A 268 -1.82 9.19 -1.55
N ALA A 269 -0.86 9.26 -0.64
CA ALA A 269 0.44 9.87 -0.89
C ALA A 269 1.19 9.12 -2.00
N GLU A 270 1.21 7.80 -1.93
CA GLU A 270 1.83 6.89 -2.90
C GLU A 270 1.18 7.01 -4.29
N THR A 271 -0.15 7.13 -4.34
CA THR A 271 -0.90 7.35 -5.59
C THR A 271 -0.57 8.71 -6.21
N TYR A 272 -0.51 9.76 -5.39
CA TYR A 272 -0.13 11.10 -5.87
C TYR A 272 1.27 11.10 -6.45
N ASP A 273 2.23 10.55 -5.72
CA ASP A 273 3.63 10.51 -6.14
C ASP A 273 3.85 9.64 -7.38
N ALA A 274 3.14 8.52 -7.52
CA ALA A 274 3.19 7.68 -8.72
C ALA A 274 2.78 8.45 -9.98
N ILE A 275 1.72 9.28 -9.89
CA ILE A 275 1.24 10.10 -11.02
C ILE A 275 2.25 11.21 -11.34
N VAL A 276 2.79 11.87 -10.32
CA VAL A 276 3.78 12.95 -10.52
C VAL A 276 5.08 12.40 -11.09
N LEU A 277 5.59 11.27 -10.60
CA LEU A 277 6.78 10.61 -11.15
C LEU A 277 6.61 10.24 -12.63
N ALA A 278 5.45 9.68 -13.00
CA ALA A 278 5.16 9.36 -14.40
C ALA A 278 5.14 10.62 -15.29
N ALA A 279 4.51 11.70 -14.82
CA ALA A 279 4.46 12.97 -15.53
C ALA A 279 5.87 13.61 -15.71
N LEU A 280 6.69 13.56 -14.64
CA LEU A 280 8.08 14.02 -14.69
C LEU A 280 8.95 13.18 -15.63
N ALA A 281 8.73 11.85 -15.64
CA ALA A 281 9.45 10.94 -16.53
C ALA A 281 9.13 11.21 -18.01
N ALA A 282 7.85 11.44 -18.34
CA ALA A 282 7.44 11.86 -19.69
C ALA A 282 8.04 13.23 -20.07
N GLN A 283 8.00 14.19 -19.16
CA GLN A 283 8.56 15.54 -19.36
C GLN A 283 10.07 15.48 -19.59
N LYS A 284 10.81 14.70 -18.80
CA LYS A 284 12.26 14.50 -18.96
C LYS A 284 12.60 13.81 -20.28
N GLY A 285 11.83 12.79 -20.64
CA GLY A 285 12.05 12.01 -21.85
C GLY A 285 11.62 12.70 -23.16
N GLY A 286 10.81 13.77 -23.07
CA GLY A 286 10.34 14.53 -24.24
C GLY A 286 9.25 13.82 -25.06
N ALA A 287 8.66 12.72 -24.57
CA ALA A 287 7.55 12.02 -25.18
C ALA A 287 6.66 11.35 -24.14
N THR A 288 5.41 11.01 -24.51
CA THR A 288 4.41 10.48 -23.60
C THR A 288 4.13 8.98 -23.81
N ASP A 289 4.88 8.30 -24.66
CA ASP A 289 4.75 6.84 -24.80
C ASP A 289 5.31 6.11 -23.58
N GLY A 290 4.77 4.91 -23.30
CA GLY A 290 5.12 4.14 -22.12
C GLY A 290 6.60 3.78 -22.02
N THR A 291 7.29 3.55 -23.14
CA THR A 291 8.73 3.24 -23.15
C THR A 291 9.56 4.45 -22.72
N THR A 292 9.19 5.64 -23.17
CA THR A 292 9.84 6.90 -22.74
C THR A 292 9.63 7.14 -21.26
N VAL A 293 8.41 6.94 -20.74
CA VAL A 293 8.10 7.05 -19.30
C VAL A 293 8.97 6.06 -18.52
N GLN A 294 8.95 4.78 -18.88
CA GLN A 294 9.70 3.72 -18.20
C GLN A 294 11.20 4.05 -18.08
N LYS A 295 11.84 4.47 -19.18
CA LYS A 295 13.27 4.77 -19.22
C LYS A 295 13.71 5.94 -18.32
N ASN A 296 12.79 6.83 -17.97
CA ASN A 296 13.09 8.03 -17.20
C ASN A 296 12.62 7.97 -15.74
N LEU A 297 11.79 6.97 -15.32
CA LEU A 297 11.30 6.84 -13.95
C LEU A 297 12.44 6.78 -12.92
N MET A 298 13.44 5.94 -13.15
CA MET A 298 14.62 5.84 -12.26
C MET A 298 15.31 7.21 -12.09
N ALA A 299 15.55 7.91 -13.17
CA ALA A 299 16.27 9.19 -13.14
C ALA A 299 15.50 10.27 -12.37
N VAL A 300 14.18 10.42 -12.62
CA VAL A 300 13.38 11.47 -11.95
C VAL A 300 13.12 11.14 -10.47
N SER A 301 13.16 9.88 -10.07
CA SER A 301 13.09 9.49 -8.66
C SER A 301 14.37 9.84 -7.89
N GLY A 302 15.50 10.07 -8.57
CA GLY A 302 16.75 10.48 -7.93
C GLY A 302 17.92 9.53 -8.10
N SER A 303 17.82 8.47 -8.92
CA SER A 303 18.95 7.53 -9.13
C SER A 303 20.19 8.21 -9.73
N THR A 304 20.01 9.34 -10.40
CA THR A 304 21.10 10.17 -10.97
C THR A 304 21.65 11.22 -9.99
N LYS A 305 21.18 11.24 -8.74
CA LYS A 305 21.55 12.22 -7.69
C LYS A 305 21.32 13.66 -8.13
N GLY A 306 20.15 13.93 -8.72
CA GLY A 306 19.72 15.24 -9.16
C GLY A 306 19.41 16.21 -8.02
N LYS A 307 19.02 17.43 -8.37
CA LYS A 307 18.57 18.44 -7.41
C LYS A 307 17.21 18.05 -6.84
N GLU A 308 17.06 18.08 -5.50
CA GLU A 308 15.80 17.79 -4.83
C GLU A 308 14.72 18.81 -5.19
N CYS A 309 13.51 18.32 -5.36
CA CYS A 309 12.28 19.10 -5.56
C CYS A 309 11.08 18.31 -5.05
N ASP A 310 10.06 18.99 -4.50
CA ASP A 310 8.97 18.44 -3.70
C ASP A 310 7.59 18.52 -4.39
N SER A 311 7.53 19.14 -5.55
CA SER A 311 6.28 19.29 -6.30
C SER A 311 6.53 19.18 -7.80
N TYR A 312 5.48 18.79 -8.57
CA TYR A 312 5.58 18.77 -10.03
C TYR A 312 6.08 20.08 -10.59
N LYS A 313 5.53 21.21 -10.11
CA LYS A 313 5.89 22.55 -10.57
C LYS A 313 7.37 22.86 -10.34
N ALA A 314 7.91 22.59 -9.15
CA ALA A 314 9.30 22.84 -8.81
C ALA A 314 10.24 21.95 -9.64
N CYS A 315 9.91 20.66 -9.77
CA CYS A 315 10.69 19.71 -10.56
C CYS A 315 10.66 20.06 -12.06
N LEU A 316 9.49 20.45 -12.59
CA LEU A 316 9.36 20.90 -13.98
C LEU A 316 10.26 22.10 -14.29
N ALA A 317 10.38 23.07 -13.39
CA ALA A 317 11.25 24.22 -13.56
C ALA A 317 12.72 23.78 -13.68
N LEU A 318 13.17 22.85 -12.83
CA LEU A 318 14.53 22.32 -12.90
C LEU A 318 14.79 21.53 -14.19
N LEU A 319 13.82 20.72 -14.64
CA LEU A 319 13.94 20.00 -15.91
C LEU A 319 14.02 20.95 -17.12
N LYS A 320 13.25 22.04 -17.11
CA LYS A 320 13.32 23.09 -18.16
C LYS A 320 14.67 23.80 -18.20
N ASP A 321 15.34 23.90 -17.04
CA ASP A 321 16.72 24.43 -16.93
C ASP A 321 17.79 23.38 -17.30
N GLY A 322 17.40 22.19 -17.77
CA GLY A 322 18.31 21.10 -18.14
C GLY A 322 18.98 20.39 -16.96
N LYS A 323 18.42 20.49 -15.75
CA LYS A 323 19.00 19.89 -14.55
C LYS A 323 18.43 18.48 -14.30
N GLU A 324 19.26 17.60 -13.77
CA GLU A 324 18.82 16.36 -13.17
C GLU A 324 18.04 16.67 -11.88
N ILE A 325 17.01 15.86 -11.60
CA ILE A 325 16.14 16.04 -10.44
C ILE A 325 16.14 14.81 -9.53
N GLN A 326 15.78 15.03 -8.28
CA GLN A 326 15.31 14.01 -7.34
C GLN A 326 13.98 14.46 -6.80
N TYR A 327 12.91 13.78 -7.20
CA TYR A 327 11.58 14.07 -6.68
C TYR A 327 11.44 13.55 -5.25
N LYS A 328 11.08 14.43 -4.34
CA LYS A 328 10.76 14.19 -2.93
C LYS A 328 9.33 14.65 -2.69
N GLY A 329 8.37 13.80 -3.01
CA GLY A 329 6.95 14.14 -2.96
C GLY A 329 6.31 13.97 -1.58
N GLN A 330 5.06 13.54 -1.59
CA GLN A 330 4.27 13.38 -0.37
C GLN A 330 4.76 12.23 0.51
N THR A 331 5.29 11.18 -0.12
CA THR A 331 5.81 9.98 0.57
C THR A 331 7.25 10.14 1.05
N SER A 332 7.97 11.11 0.51
CA SER A 332 9.42 11.28 0.75
C SER A 332 10.24 10.00 0.51
N ILE A 333 9.74 9.09 -0.35
CA ILE A 333 10.46 7.87 -0.72
C ILE A 333 11.81 8.21 -1.33
N GLY A 334 12.80 7.35 -1.09
CA GLY A 334 14.10 7.42 -1.76
C GLY A 334 13.97 7.08 -3.25
N ALA A 335 15.05 7.33 -3.99
CA ALA A 335 15.12 6.92 -5.39
C ALA A 335 14.75 5.44 -5.55
N PHE A 336 14.17 5.09 -6.68
CA PHE A 336 13.96 3.67 -7.00
C PHE A 336 15.31 2.94 -7.03
N ASN A 337 15.35 1.76 -6.41
CA ASN A 337 16.49 0.85 -6.47
C ASN A 337 16.45 0.00 -7.76
N ASP A 338 17.43 -0.88 -7.97
CA ASP A 338 17.53 -1.72 -9.16
C ASP A 338 16.35 -2.71 -9.33
N ALA A 339 15.61 -2.97 -8.26
CA ALA A 339 14.38 -3.76 -8.28
C ALA A 339 13.11 -2.93 -8.53
N HIS A 340 13.24 -1.63 -8.80
CA HIS A 340 12.16 -0.66 -8.99
C HIS A 340 11.30 -0.42 -7.75
N ASP A 341 11.84 -0.74 -6.57
CA ASP A 341 11.26 -0.42 -5.26
C ASP A 341 11.78 0.92 -4.74
N PRO A 342 11.06 1.61 -3.84
CA PRO A 342 11.61 2.75 -3.10
C PRO A 342 12.87 2.32 -2.31
N SER A 343 13.94 3.10 -2.34
CA SER A 343 15.19 2.77 -1.61
C SER A 343 15.11 3.07 -0.10
N SER A 344 14.14 3.85 0.33
CA SER A 344 13.83 4.11 1.74
C SER A 344 12.33 3.99 1.97
N ALA A 345 11.96 3.66 3.19
CA ALA A 345 10.58 3.42 3.57
C ALA A 345 10.29 3.92 4.96
N SER A 346 9.08 4.41 5.17
CA SER A 346 8.51 4.73 6.46
C SER A 346 7.30 3.81 6.70
N ILE A 347 7.13 3.32 7.91
CA ILE A 347 5.97 2.54 8.33
C ILE A 347 5.25 3.33 9.42
N GLY A 348 4.01 3.72 9.15
CA GLY A 348 3.16 4.33 10.18
C GLY A 348 2.72 3.30 11.20
N VAL A 349 2.86 3.63 12.48
CA VAL A 349 2.38 2.83 13.62
C VAL A 349 1.19 3.54 14.22
N TYR A 350 0.13 2.77 14.48
CA TYR A 350 -1.15 3.26 14.97
C TYR A 350 -1.56 2.50 16.22
N LYS A 351 -2.24 3.19 17.14
CA LYS A 351 -2.89 2.58 18.31
C LYS A 351 -4.38 2.81 18.24
N TYR A 352 -5.15 1.76 18.49
CA TYR A 352 -6.61 1.90 18.55
C TYR A 352 -7.06 2.57 19.84
N ASP A 353 -7.93 3.56 19.69
CA ASP A 353 -8.53 4.31 20.79
C ASP A 353 -9.78 3.60 21.37
N ALA A 354 -10.48 4.28 22.29
CA ALA A 354 -11.69 3.75 22.92
C ALA A 354 -12.88 3.66 21.95
N ASP A 355 -12.84 4.34 20.83
CA ASP A 355 -13.88 4.29 19.80
C ASP A 355 -13.54 3.29 18.67
N ASN A 356 -12.51 2.45 18.86
CA ASN A 356 -11.98 1.51 17.87
C ASN A 356 -11.48 2.20 16.58
N LYS A 357 -10.91 3.40 16.72
CA LYS A 357 -10.28 4.14 15.61
C LYS A 357 -8.77 4.04 15.69
N PRO A 358 -8.07 3.81 14.57
CA PRO A 358 -6.62 3.84 14.54
C PRO A 358 -6.13 5.30 14.64
N VAL A 359 -5.41 5.61 15.70
CA VAL A 359 -4.77 6.91 15.91
C VAL A 359 -3.29 6.79 15.59
N PHE A 360 -2.80 7.64 14.70
CA PHE A 360 -1.39 7.67 14.35
C PHE A 360 -0.55 7.96 15.60
N ASP A 361 0.43 7.12 15.88
CA ASP A 361 1.33 7.23 17.03
C ASP A 361 2.69 7.78 16.59
N HIS A 362 3.38 7.06 15.71
CA HIS A 362 4.66 7.50 15.15
C HIS A 362 4.96 6.80 13.82
N SER A 363 5.98 7.28 13.12
CA SER A 363 6.57 6.58 11.98
C SER A 363 7.87 5.90 12.38
N GLN A 364 8.08 4.69 11.89
CA GLN A 364 9.33 3.98 12.00
C GLN A 364 9.99 3.84 10.62
N GLU A 365 11.21 4.34 10.50
CA GLU A 365 11.98 4.22 9.28
C GLU A 365 12.50 2.79 9.12
N GLY A 366 12.43 2.28 7.90
CA GLY A 366 13.00 1.01 7.50
C GLY A 366 13.86 1.14 6.25
N SER A 367 14.84 0.27 6.09
CA SER A 367 15.62 0.17 4.86
C SER A 367 15.04 -0.90 3.96
N VAL A 368 14.83 -0.57 2.70
CA VAL A 368 14.48 -1.58 1.69
C VAL A 368 15.76 -2.37 1.36
N PRO A 369 15.75 -3.70 1.49
CA PRO A 369 16.91 -4.50 1.13
C PRO A 369 17.34 -4.23 -0.31
N LYS A 370 18.64 -4.18 -0.56
CA LYS A 370 19.15 -4.18 -1.93
C LYS A 370 18.85 -5.55 -2.54
N ALA A 371 18.26 -5.56 -3.72
CA ALA A 371 17.98 -6.77 -4.47
C ALA A 371 19.27 -7.49 -4.88
#